data_e1c615cd09a4c0c612eb4784f9ad46b0
#
_entry.id   e1c615cd09a4c0c612eb4784f9ad46b0
#
_cell.length_a   1.000
_cell.length_b   1.000
_cell.length_c   1.000
_cell.angle_alpha   90.00
_cell.angle_beta   90.00
_cell.angle_gamma   90.00
#
_symmetry.space_group_name_H-M   'P 1'
#
loop_
_entity.id
_entity.type
_entity.pdbx_description
1 polymer ?
#
loop_
_entity_poly.entity_id
_entity_poly.type
_entity_poly.pdbx_seq_one_letter_code
_entity_poly.pdbx_strand_id
1 'polypeptide(L)'
;MNEVKVLKSGEKFAHASVGSLRGFEGKQFVKDATGATSCEISFGSLPSGAAVPFFHSHKENEENYIILSGEGKFQVDDEVFEIAEGSVVRVATNCDRNIKCTSAQPLTYVCVQAKEGSLGGYTMTDAEITQRENLL
;
A
#
# COMPACT_ATOMS: atom_id res chain seq x y z
N MET A 1 -1.14 -17.75 -3.27
CA MET A 1 -0.69 -16.52 -2.58
C MET A 1 0.82 -16.50 -2.53
N ASN A 2 1.44 -15.38 -2.90
CA ASN A 2 2.89 -15.27 -2.86
C ASN A 2 3.37 -15.15 -1.41
N GLU A 3 4.48 -15.79 -1.11
CA GLU A 3 5.14 -15.65 0.18
C GLU A 3 6.10 -14.47 0.14
N VAL A 4 6.14 -13.68 1.22
CA VAL A 4 7.10 -12.59 1.36
C VAL A 4 8.48 -13.19 1.67
N LYS A 5 9.48 -12.85 0.87
CA LYS A 5 10.84 -13.34 1.03
C LYS A 5 11.79 -12.18 1.30
N VAL A 6 12.63 -12.33 2.31
CA VAL A 6 13.76 -11.41 2.54
C VAL A 6 14.92 -11.85 1.64
N LEU A 7 15.29 -11.00 0.70
CA LEU A 7 16.34 -11.28 -0.27
C LEU A 7 17.71 -10.81 0.23
N LYS A 8 17.76 -9.70 0.94
CA LYS A 8 18.97 -9.15 1.53
C LYS A 8 18.62 -8.22 2.68
N SER A 9 19.37 -8.28 3.76
CA SER A 9 19.17 -7.38 4.89
C SER A 9 20.50 -7.04 5.56
N GLY A 10 20.52 -5.90 6.22
CA GLY A 10 21.64 -5.41 7.03
C GLY A 10 21.09 -4.52 8.13
N GLU A 11 21.96 -3.86 8.88
CA GLU A 11 21.54 -2.98 9.97
C GLU A 11 20.78 -1.76 9.51
N LYS A 12 21.00 -1.33 8.25
CA LYS A 12 20.49 -0.06 7.73
C LYS A 12 19.42 -0.22 6.66
N PHE A 13 19.16 -1.44 6.21
CA PHE A 13 18.21 -1.70 5.13
C PHE A 13 17.70 -3.13 5.16
N ALA A 14 16.57 -3.34 4.50
CA ALA A 14 16.07 -4.68 4.18
C ALA A 14 15.48 -4.66 2.77
N HIS A 15 15.76 -5.71 2.02
CA HIS A 15 15.18 -5.94 0.70
C HIS A 15 14.34 -7.20 0.76
N ALA A 16 13.03 -7.04 0.62
CA ALA A 16 12.06 -8.15 0.58
C ALA A 16 11.28 -8.11 -0.73
N SER A 17 10.67 -9.23 -1.08
CA SER A 17 9.86 -9.34 -2.27
C SER A 17 8.61 -10.17 -2.00
N VAL A 18 7.50 -9.74 -2.55
CA VAL A 18 6.26 -10.53 -2.59
C VAL A 18 6.18 -11.38 -3.87
N GLY A 19 7.21 -11.34 -4.71
CA GLY A 19 7.24 -12.03 -5.99
C GLY A 19 6.47 -11.26 -7.08
N SER A 20 6.07 -11.97 -8.11
CA SER A 20 5.30 -11.37 -9.21
C SER A 20 3.92 -10.93 -8.73
N LEU A 21 3.53 -9.72 -9.12
CA LEU A 21 2.18 -9.23 -8.86
C LEU A 21 1.17 -9.76 -9.88
N ARG A 22 1.65 -10.37 -10.95
CA ARG A 22 0.79 -11.03 -11.94
C ARG A 22 0.30 -12.36 -11.35
N GLY A 23 -1.01 -12.53 -11.26
CA GLY A 23 -1.60 -13.72 -10.65
C GLY A 23 -1.54 -13.73 -9.12
N PHE A 24 -1.07 -12.64 -8.51
CA PHE A 24 -1.13 -12.47 -7.07
C PHE A 24 -2.58 -12.34 -6.61
N GLU A 25 -2.96 -13.06 -5.57
CA GLU A 25 -4.30 -12.97 -4.98
C GLU A 25 -4.20 -12.77 -3.47
N GLY A 26 -5.17 -12.04 -2.92
CA GLY A 26 -5.27 -11.81 -1.50
C GLY A 26 -4.47 -10.60 -1.04
N LYS A 27 -3.86 -10.70 0.12
CA LYS A 27 -3.13 -9.60 0.75
C LYS A 27 -1.84 -10.09 1.40
N GLN A 28 -0.76 -9.33 1.26
CA GLN A 28 0.53 -9.59 1.89
C GLN A 28 1.02 -8.35 2.61
N PHE A 29 1.32 -8.51 3.90
CA PHE A 29 1.92 -7.47 4.73
C PHE A 29 3.43 -7.67 4.77
N VAL A 30 4.20 -6.59 4.58
CA VAL A 30 5.66 -6.68 4.44
C VAL A 30 6.46 -6.02 5.57
N LYS A 31 5.78 -5.40 6.52
CA LYS A 31 6.43 -4.70 7.63
C LYS A 31 7.38 -5.61 8.40
N ASP A 32 6.94 -6.80 8.77
CA ASP A 32 7.76 -7.72 9.57
C ASP A 32 8.98 -8.20 8.79
N ALA A 33 8.84 -8.45 7.49
CA ALA A 33 9.95 -8.86 6.65
C ALA A 33 11.01 -7.77 6.47
N THR A 34 10.60 -6.51 6.44
CA THR A 34 11.51 -5.37 6.24
C THR A 34 12.02 -4.76 7.54
N GLY A 35 11.33 -4.98 8.64
CA GLY A 35 11.62 -4.31 9.91
C GLY A 35 11.24 -2.83 9.91
N ALA A 36 10.35 -2.39 9.02
CA ALA A 36 9.90 -1.00 8.97
C ALA A 36 9.24 -0.57 10.28
N THR A 37 9.51 0.64 10.71
CA THR A 37 9.03 1.17 11.99
C THR A 37 8.03 2.30 11.87
N SER A 38 7.97 2.95 10.70
CA SER A 38 7.16 4.17 10.51
C SER A 38 5.89 3.95 9.69
N CYS A 39 5.80 2.83 9.00
CA CYS A 39 4.60 2.49 8.23
C CYS A 39 4.46 0.99 8.04
N GLU A 40 3.23 0.56 7.78
CA GLU A 40 2.94 -0.80 7.35
C GLU A 40 2.51 -0.76 5.89
N ILE A 41 3.27 -1.43 5.05
CA ILE A 41 2.99 -1.56 3.62
C ILE A 41 2.39 -2.93 3.37
N SER A 42 1.32 -2.97 2.61
CA SER A 42 0.72 -4.22 2.16
C SER A 42 0.41 -4.17 0.67
N PHE A 43 0.48 -5.34 0.04
CA PHE A 43 0.03 -5.56 -1.33
C PHE A 43 -1.32 -6.25 -1.29
N GLY A 44 -2.25 -5.83 -2.12
CA GLY A 44 -3.57 -6.43 -2.22
C GLY A 44 -3.95 -6.69 -3.66
N SER A 45 -4.75 -7.71 -3.89
CA SER A 45 -5.32 -8.01 -5.19
C SER A 45 -6.73 -8.56 -5.02
N LEU A 46 -7.66 -8.00 -5.80
CA LEU A 46 -9.05 -8.42 -5.83
C LEU A 46 -9.38 -8.94 -7.23
N PRO A 47 -9.95 -10.14 -7.34
CA PRO A 47 -10.42 -10.63 -8.62
C PRO A 47 -11.61 -9.82 -9.13
N SER A 48 -11.91 -9.94 -10.42
CA SER A 48 -13.03 -9.24 -11.06
C SER A 48 -14.33 -9.41 -10.27
N GLY A 49 -14.98 -8.30 -9.98
CA GLY A 49 -16.26 -8.25 -9.27
C GLY A 49 -16.16 -8.36 -7.75
N ALA A 50 -15.00 -8.67 -7.20
CA ALA A 50 -14.84 -8.84 -5.77
C ALA A 50 -14.62 -7.51 -5.04
N ALA A 51 -15.15 -7.42 -3.83
CA ALA A 51 -14.87 -6.37 -2.87
C ALA A 51 -14.29 -7.00 -1.61
N VAL A 52 -13.65 -6.20 -0.77
CA VAL A 52 -13.30 -6.66 0.58
C VAL A 52 -14.62 -6.96 1.32
N PRO A 53 -14.73 -8.13 2.00
CA PRO A 53 -16.02 -8.57 2.55
C PRO A 53 -16.47 -7.82 3.81
N PHE A 54 -15.74 -6.80 4.23
CA PHE A 54 -16.09 -6.00 5.42
C PHE A 54 -15.62 -4.56 5.24
N PHE A 55 -16.26 -3.64 5.94
CA PHE A 55 -15.74 -2.29 6.14
C PHE A 55 -14.86 -2.28 7.38
N HIS A 56 -13.85 -1.42 7.38
CA HIS A 56 -13.05 -1.18 8.58
C HIS A 56 -12.61 0.28 8.66
N SER A 57 -12.20 0.69 9.84
CA SER A 57 -11.64 2.01 10.10
C SER A 57 -10.43 1.87 11.02
N HIS A 58 -9.56 2.85 11.00
CA HIS A 58 -8.42 2.92 11.91
C HIS A 58 -8.59 4.08 12.88
N LYS A 59 -8.22 3.86 14.14
CA LYS A 59 -8.34 4.87 15.20
C LYS A 59 -7.21 5.89 15.16
N GLU A 60 -5.99 5.45 14.80
CA GLU A 60 -4.78 6.26 14.88
C GLU A 60 -4.07 6.43 13.55
N ASN A 61 -4.28 5.51 12.61
CA ASN A 61 -3.53 5.47 11.37
C ASN A 61 -4.34 5.97 10.19
N GLU A 62 -3.65 6.74 9.35
CA GLU A 62 -4.16 7.08 8.03
C GLU A 62 -3.62 6.06 7.04
N GLU A 63 -4.37 5.77 5.99
CA GLU A 63 -3.96 4.86 4.93
C GLU A 63 -3.93 5.56 3.59
N ASN A 64 -2.95 5.21 2.76
CA ASN A 64 -2.87 5.62 1.37
C ASN A 64 -2.91 4.38 0.50
N TYR A 65 -3.91 4.31 -0.39
CA TYR A 65 -4.05 3.24 -1.37
C TYR A 65 -3.51 3.71 -2.70
N ILE A 66 -2.67 2.91 -3.32
CA ILE A 66 -2.05 3.21 -4.62
C ILE A 66 -2.44 2.09 -5.59
N ILE A 67 -3.17 2.43 -6.64
CA ILE A 67 -3.67 1.45 -7.60
C ILE A 67 -2.59 1.21 -8.66
N LEU A 68 -2.14 -0.04 -8.76
CA LEU A 68 -1.09 -0.45 -9.68
C LEU A 68 -1.62 -0.96 -11.00
N SER A 69 -2.79 -1.62 -10.98
CA SER A 69 -3.42 -2.16 -12.20
C SER A 69 -4.90 -2.45 -11.93
N GLY A 70 -5.68 -2.54 -12.99
CA GLY A 70 -7.11 -2.77 -12.92
C GLY A 70 -7.90 -1.49 -12.69
N GLU A 71 -9.21 -1.65 -12.59
CA GLU A 71 -10.18 -0.58 -12.33
C GLU A 71 -11.14 -1.01 -11.23
N GLY A 72 -11.67 -0.05 -10.52
CA GLY A 72 -12.59 -0.36 -9.45
C GLY A 72 -13.35 0.84 -8.93
N LYS A 73 -13.99 0.62 -7.78
CA LYS A 73 -14.68 1.65 -7.01
C LYS A 73 -14.14 1.63 -5.59
N PHE A 74 -14.05 2.80 -5.02
CA PHE A 74 -13.62 3.00 -3.63
C PHE A 74 -14.75 3.70 -2.88
N GLN A 75 -14.97 3.27 -1.65
CA GLN A 75 -15.98 3.89 -0.78
C GLN A 75 -15.32 4.35 0.52
N VAL A 76 -15.58 5.62 0.87
CA VAL A 76 -15.22 6.19 2.16
C VAL A 76 -16.49 6.73 2.79
N ASP A 77 -16.93 6.13 3.90
CA ASP A 77 -18.24 6.40 4.51
C ASP A 77 -19.35 6.29 3.45
N ASP A 78 -20.05 7.38 3.15
CA ASP A 78 -21.16 7.40 2.17
C ASP A 78 -20.72 7.84 0.77
N GLU A 79 -19.45 8.16 0.57
CA GLU A 79 -18.95 8.59 -0.74
C GLU A 79 -18.35 7.45 -1.53
N VAL A 80 -18.72 7.36 -2.81
CA VAL A 80 -18.23 6.36 -3.74
C VAL A 80 -17.64 7.06 -4.96
N PHE A 81 -16.46 6.60 -5.39
CA PHE A 81 -15.81 7.13 -6.57
C PHE A 81 -15.03 6.04 -7.31
N GLU A 82 -14.75 6.29 -8.58
CA GLU A 82 -14.02 5.36 -9.42
C GLU A 82 -12.52 5.51 -9.23
N ILE A 83 -11.81 4.39 -9.31
CA ILE A 83 -10.35 4.30 -9.23
C ILE A 83 -9.81 3.47 -10.39
N ALA A 84 -8.57 3.75 -10.80
CA ALA A 84 -7.88 3.06 -11.86
C ALA A 84 -6.37 3.11 -11.61
N GLU A 85 -5.59 2.49 -12.48
CA GLU A 85 -4.13 2.58 -12.45
C GLU A 85 -3.68 4.04 -12.27
N GLY A 86 -2.80 4.26 -11.30
CA GLY A 86 -2.30 5.59 -10.96
C GLY A 86 -3.13 6.36 -9.94
N SER A 87 -4.32 5.86 -9.57
CA SER A 87 -5.11 6.49 -8.49
C SER A 87 -4.39 6.37 -7.16
N VAL A 88 -4.43 7.44 -6.37
CA VAL A 88 -3.96 7.46 -4.98
C VAL A 88 -5.09 7.96 -4.11
N VAL A 89 -5.47 7.17 -3.11
CA VAL A 89 -6.57 7.49 -2.19
C VAL A 89 -6.02 7.57 -0.78
N ARG A 90 -6.09 8.76 -0.17
CA ARG A 90 -5.81 8.92 1.26
C ARG A 90 -7.11 8.75 2.04
N VAL A 91 -7.10 7.92 3.06
CA VAL A 91 -8.23 7.75 3.98
C VAL A 91 -7.79 8.16 5.38
N ALA A 92 -8.50 9.12 5.95
CA ALA A 92 -8.25 9.62 7.30
C ALA A 92 -8.62 8.58 8.37
N THR A 93 -8.25 8.87 9.61
CA THR A 93 -8.69 8.08 10.77
C THR A 93 -10.20 8.15 10.95
N ASN A 94 -10.77 7.12 11.57
CA ASN A 94 -12.19 7.04 11.94
C ASN A 94 -13.17 7.15 10.76
N CYS A 95 -12.75 6.72 9.58
CA CYS A 95 -13.59 6.63 8.39
C CYS A 95 -13.68 5.18 7.96
N ASP A 96 -14.88 4.70 7.64
CA ASP A 96 -15.07 3.37 7.07
C ASP A 96 -14.65 3.36 5.61
N ARG A 97 -14.01 2.25 5.15
CA ARG A 97 -13.62 2.12 3.74
C ARG A 97 -13.85 0.74 3.20
N ASN A 98 -14.04 0.68 1.91
CA ASN A 98 -14.03 -0.56 1.14
C ASN A 98 -13.55 -0.27 -0.28
N ILE A 99 -13.10 -1.31 -0.96
CA ILE A 99 -12.57 -1.27 -2.31
C ILE A 99 -13.12 -2.45 -3.10
N LYS A 100 -13.53 -2.22 -4.35
CA LYS A 100 -14.10 -3.24 -5.22
C LYS A 100 -13.45 -3.19 -6.60
N CYS A 101 -13.13 -4.37 -7.14
CA CYS A 101 -12.67 -4.51 -8.52
C CYS A 101 -13.87 -4.54 -9.47
N THR A 102 -13.88 -3.67 -10.49
CA THR A 102 -14.92 -3.62 -11.53
C THR A 102 -14.41 -4.01 -12.90
N SER A 103 -13.10 -4.12 -13.09
CA SER A 103 -12.50 -4.53 -14.36
C SER A 103 -12.52 -6.04 -14.53
N ALA A 104 -12.36 -6.50 -15.79
CA ALA A 104 -12.22 -7.93 -16.10
C ALA A 104 -10.91 -8.48 -15.51
N GLN A 105 -9.84 -7.67 -15.50
CA GLN A 105 -8.57 -8.01 -14.85
C GLN A 105 -8.66 -7.75 -13.37
N PRO A 106 -7.83 -8.42 -12.53
CA PRO A 106 -7.73 -8.12 -11.11
C PRO A 106 -7.31 -6.68 -10.84
N LEU A 107 -7.78 -6.14 -9.74
CA LEU A 107 -7.34 -4.84 -9.22
C LEU A 107 -6.22 -5.09 -8.22
N THR A 108 -5.03 -4.59 -8.53
CA THR A 108 -3.85 -4.74 -7.69
C THR A 108 -3.46 -3.39 -7.11
N TYR A 109 -3.21 -3.35 -5.82
CA TYR A 109 -2.93 -2.10 -5.11
C TYR A 109 -1.92 -2.29 -3.99
N VAL A 110 -1.31 -1.18 -3.60
CA VAL A 110 -0.48 -1.07 -2.40
C VAL A 110 -1.23 -0.20 -1.41
N CYS A 111 -1.23 -0.60 -0.15
CA CYS A 111 -1.72 0.21 0.96
C CYS A 111 -0.56 0.56 1.88
N VAL A 112 -0.41 1.84 2.18
CA VAL A 112 0.59 2.35 3.13
C VAL A 112 -0.15 2.90 4.33
N GLN A 113 0.05 2.28 5.48
CA GLN A 113 -0.57 2.67 6.74
C GLN A 113 0.47 3.29 7.65
N ALA A 114 0.20 4.48 8.15
CA ALA A 114 1.09 5.19 9.06
C ALA A 114 0.27 6.05 10.03
N LYS A 115 0.85 6.34 11.20
CA LYS A 115 0.18 7.17 12.20
C LYS A 115 -0.13 8.55 11.63
N GLU A 116 -1.35 9.01 11.82
CA GLU A 116 -1.80 10.33 11.38
C GLU A 116 -0.88 11.43 11.93
N GLY A 117 -0.48 12.35 11.05
CA GLY A 117 0.36 13.49 11.43
C GLY A 117 1.80 13.15 11.80
N SER A 118 2.26 11.92 11.54
CA SER A 118 3.61 11.50 11.95
C SER A 118 4.74 11.97 11.02
N LEU A 119 4.41 12.49 9.85
CA LEU A 119 5.43 13.01 8.91
C LEU A 119 5.91 14.38 9.39
N GLY A 120 7.00 14.38 10.18
CA GLY A 120 7.56 15.61 10.78
C GLY A 120 8.34 16.47 9.79
N GLY A 121 9.09 15.82 8.88
CA GLY A 121 9.82 16.48 7.81
C GLY A 121 9.44 15.89 6.48
N TYR A 122 9.70 16.58 5.39
CA TYR A 122 9.45 16.08 4.05
C TYR A 122 10.68 16.33 3.16
N THR A 123 10.63 15.93 1.90
CA THR A 123 11.78 15.92 1.00
C THR A 123 12.61 17.21 1.04
N MET A 124 11.96 18.37 1.05
CA MET A 124 12.65 19.65 1.01
C MET A 124 13.26 20.07 2.35
N THR A 125 12.88 19.46 3.45
CA THR A 125 13.32 19.85 4.80
C THR A 125 14.12 18.76 5.52
N ASP A 126 14.01 17.50 5.08
CA ASP A 126 14.67 16.37 5.72
C ASP A 126 15.80 15.78 4.88
N ALA A 127 15.67 15.82 3.54
CA ALA A 127 16.66 15.22 2.66
C ALA A 127 17.91 16.07 2.52
N GLU A 128 19.06 15.43 2.46
CA GLU A 128 20.36 16.03 2.20
C GLU A 128 20.98 15.41 0.96
N ILE A 129 21.59 16.24 0.10
CA ILE A 129 22.35 15.75 -1.07
C ILE A 129 23.75 15.40 -0.61
N THR A 130 24.19 14.18 -0.91
CA THR A 130 25.52 13.70 -0.55
C THR A 130 26.33 13.35 -1.76
N GLN A 131 27.65 13.48 -1.64
CA GLN A 131 28.60 13.05 -2.67
C GLN A 131 29.04 11.62 -2.39
N ARG A 132 28.83 10.74 -3.37
CA ARG A 132 29.19 9.33 -3.23
C ARG A 132 29.49 8.74 -4.60
N GLU A 133 30.45 7.82 -4.65
CA GLU A 133 30.70 7.02 -5.84
C GLU A 133 29.47 6.17 -6.18
N ASN A 134 29.04 6.25 -7.44
CA ASN A 134 27.94 5.42 -7.94
C ASN A 134 28.49 4.04 -8.32
N LEU A 135 27.99 3.00 -7.66
CA LEU A 135 28.38 1.60 -7.91
C LEU A 135 27.34 0.82 -8.73
N LEU A 136 26.27 1.53 -9.20
CA LEU A 136 25.17 0.91 -9.95
C LEU A 136 25.53 0.66 -11.41
#